data_412558a740c7aa88c059eabc5e1d04f3
#
_entry.id   412558a740c7aa88c059eabc5e1d04f3
#
_cell.length_a   1.000
_cell.length_b   1.000
_cell.length_c   1.000
_cell.angle_alpha   90.00
_cell.angle_beta   90.00
_cell.angle_gamma   90.00
#
_symmetry.space_group_name_H-M   'P 1'
#
loop_
_entity.id
_entity.type
_entity.pdbx_description
1 polymer ?
#
loop_
_entity_poly.entity_id
_entity_poly.type
_entity_poly.pdbx_seq_one_letter_code
_entity_poly.pdbx_strand_id
1 'polypeptide(L)'
;MLDGELFRQGRLEMSSAPLPEFQTPAEWNNLLPNKIAIVLSVVLVLVYLKDIIRLIPPLLYALDRKRGGESLEYNVSAARMRNTVALIYTLPFCLIADYCGAYRPGFWSMVPPEWSSAATLGVMLAYFLLRRLCYAAIRPGKMSAESLATLKHSLYNYFIALVSVAVPTIGILPLFSVREDIISTVFLALTGLAFAFATVRAWQILKSRRSPLPTILYLCGLEILPAAAVVASAVLL
;
A
#
# COMPACT_ATOMS: atom_id res chain seq x y z
N MET A 1 -7.38 24.87 -63.65
CA MET A 1 -6.72 25.40 -62.46
C MET A 1 -7.48 24.82 -61.26
N LEU A 2 -7.06 23.68 -60.78
CA LEU A 2 -7.60 23.04 -59.59
C LEU A 2 -6.49 23.17 -58.54
N ASP A 3 -6.78 24.01 -57.57
CA ASP A 3 -5.85 24.52 -56.57
C ASP A 3 -5.25 23.40 -55.74
N GLY A 4 -3.91 23.37 -55.72
CA GLY A 4 -3.11 22.46 -54.92
C GLY A 4 -3.11 22.75 -53.42
N GLU A 5 -4.20 23.31 -52.88
CA GLU A 5 -4.34 23.64 -51.45
C GLU A 5 -4.98 22.54 -50.60
N LEU A 6 -5.57 21.52 -51.25
CA LEU A 6 -6.26 20.44 -50.54
C LEU A 6 -5.33 19.42 -49.85
N PHE A 7 -4.03 19.49 -50.09
CA PHE A 7 -3.05 18.56 -49.48
C PHE A 7 -2.13 19.19 -48.44
N ARG A 8 -2.36 20.43 -48.08
CA ARG A 8 -1.51 21.15 -47.13
C ARG A 8 -1.98 21.04 -45.63
N GLN A 9 -3.10 20.38 -45.39
CA GLN A 9 -3.66 20.17 -44.05
C GLN A 9 -3.63 18.73 -43.58
N GLY A 10 -2.72 17.93 -44.11
CA GLY A 10 -2.42 16.61 -43.57
C GLY A 10 -1.48 16.59 -42.37
N ARG A 11 -1.42 17.68 -41.60
CA ARG A 11 -0.89 17.60 -40.24
C ARG A 11 -2.02 17.00 -39.42
N LEU A 12 -1.93 15.70 -39.14
CA LEU A 12 -2.54 15.10 -37.97
C LEU A 12 -1.96 15.86 -36.78
N GLU A 13 -2.59 16.98 -36.41
CA GLU A 13 -2.54 17.42 -35.07
C GLU A 13 -3.23 16.31 -34.30
N MET A 14 -2.42 15.29 -33.91
CA MET A 14 -2.76 14.56 -32.71
C MET A 14 -2.95 15.65 -31.67
N SER A 15 -4.19 16.01 -31.42
CA SER A 15 -4.60 16.68 -30.22
C SER A 15 -4.10 15.74 -29.13
N SER A 16 -2.86 15.99 -28.68
CA SER A 16 -2.42 15.51 -27.41
C SER A 16 -3.39 16.16 -26.45
N ALA A 17 -4.48 15.46 -26.12
CA ALA A 17 -5.23 15.78 -24.94
C ALA A 17 -4.13 16.02 -23.89
N PRO A 18 -4.09 17.19 -23.25
CA PRO A 18 -3.07 17.48 -22.27
C PRO A 18 -3.08 16.27 -21.32
N LEU A 19 -1.97 15.52 -21.31
CA LEU A 19 -1.76 14.49 -20.30
C LEU A 19 -2.14 15.16 -19.00
N PRO A 20 -2.98 14.53 -18.14
CA PRO A 20 -3.41 15.14 -16.91
C PRO A 20 -2.16 15.69 -16.23
N GLU A 21 -2.13 17.01 -16.03
CA GLU A 21 -1.00 17.73 -15.45
C GLU A 21 -0.77 17.10 -14.08
N PHE A 22 0.21 16.22 -14.00
CA PHE A 22 0.59 15.61 -12.74
C PHE A 22 1.12 16.73 -11.87
N GLN A 23 0.49 16.93 -10.71
CA GLN A 23 0.97 17.88 -9.73
C GLN A 23 2.46 17.62 -9.49
N THR A 24 3.26 18.65 -9.65
CA THR A 24 4.65 18.55 -9.24
C THR A 24 4.69 18.34 -7.73
N PRO A 25 5.63 17.59 -7.17
CA PRO A 25 5.79 17.43 -5.73
C PRO A 25 5.88 18.74 -4.97
N ALA A 26 6.40 19.80 -5.61
CA ALA A 26 6.42 21.15 -5.04
C ALA A 26 5.00 21.72 -4.86
N GLU A 27 4.11 21.48 -5.81
CA GLU A 27 2.69 21.88 -5.71
C GLU A 27 1.96 21.05 -4.66
N TRP A 28 2.19 19.73 -4.63
CA TRP A 28 1.60 18.83 -3.64
C TRP A 28 1.93 19.26 -2.21
N ASN A 29 3.20 19.61 -1.94
CA ASN A 29 3.64 20.09 -0.63
C ASN A 29 3.03 21.45 -0.25
N ASN A 30 2.57 22.26 -1.20
CA ASN A 30 2.01 23.58 -0.93
C ASN A 30 0.54 23.54 -0.54
N LEU A 31 -0.17 22.44 -0.82
CA LEU A 31 -1.58 22.29 -0.47
C LEU A 31 -1.78 22.23 1.04
N LEU A 32 -2.69 23.06 1.54
CA LEU A 32 -2.98 23.15 2.98
C LEU A 32 -3.45 21.83 3.58
N PRO A 33 -4.34 21.02 2.96
CA PRO A 33 -4.75 19.73 3.49
C PRO A 33 -3.57 18.75 3.66
N ASN A 34 -2.64 18.73 2.71
CA ASN A 34 -1.47 17.86 2.76
C ASN A 34 -0.52 18.25 3.91
N LYS A 35 -0.31 19.56 4.12
CA LYS A 35 0.46 20.06 5.27
C LYS A 35 -0.15 19.63 6.59
N ILE A 36 -1.46 19.79 6.74
CA ILE A 36 -2.19 19.37 7.95
C ILE A 36 -2.06 17.85 8.14
N ALA A 37 -2.24 17.07 7.09
CA ALA A 37 -2.14 15.61 7.13
C ALA A 37 -0.72 15.13 7.48
N ILE A 38 0.33 15.79 6.98
CA ILE A 38 1.73 15.51 7.35
C ILE A 38 1.94 15.79 8.83
N VAL A 39 1.53 16.97 9.32
CA VAL A 39 1.68 17.32 10.75
C VAL A 39 0.92 16.32 11.63
N LEU A 40 -0.32 15.99 11.27
CA LEU A 40 -1.10 14.98 11.98
C LEU A 40 -0.41 13.61 11.99
N SER A 41 0.14 13.19 10.85
CA SER A 41 0.89 11.94 10.72
C SER A 41 2.11 11.90 11.65
N VAL A 42 2.90 12.98 11.65
CA VAL A 42 4.07 13.11 12.53
C VAL A 42 3.67 13.08 14.00
N VAL A 43 2.65 13.84 14.39
CA VAL A 43 2.14 13.86 15.78
C VAL A 43 1.67 12.47 16.20
N LEU A 44 0.90 11.77 15.36
CA LEU A 44 0.45 10.41 15.67
C LEU A 44 1.63 9.45 15.85
N VAL A 45 2.61 9.48 14.94
CA VAL A 45 3.81 8.63 15.05
C VAL A 45 4.58 8.94 16.35
N LEU A 46 4.73 10.21 16.71
CA LEU A 46 5.43 10.62 17.93
C LEU A 46 4.68 10.18 19.22
N VAL A 47 3.36 10.36 19.25
CA VAL A 47 2.52 9.94 20.39
C VAL A 47 2.64 8.43 20.63
N TYR A 48 2.66 7.64 19.56
CA TYR A 48 2.75 6.18 19.64
C TYR A 48 4.17 5.63 19.48
N LEU A 49 5.19 6.48 19.48
CA LEU A 49 6.58 6.08 19.28
C LEU A 49 7.04 5.01 20.29
N LYS A 50 6.60 5.12 21.54
CA LYS A 50 6.89 4.12 22.59
C LYS A 50 6.32 2.74 22.23
N ASP A 51 5.11 2.70 21.70
CA ASP A 51 4.44 1.45 21.32
C ASP A 51 5.09 0.87 20.06
N ILE A 52 5.48 1.72 19.11
CA ILE A 52 6.23 1.33 17.92
C ILE A 52 7.56 0.67 18.31
N ILE A 53 8.35 1.32 19.16
CA ILE A 53 9.65 0.78 19.62
C ILE A 53 9.47 -0.56 20.36
N ARG A 54 8.46 -0.66 21.22
CA ARG A 54 8.15 -1.90 21.94
C ARG A 54 7.72 -3.04 21.03
N LEU A 55 7.11 -2.70 19.89
CA LEU A 55 6.66 -3.68 18.92
C LEU A 55 7.79 -4.24 18.04
N ILE A 56 8.92 -3.52 17.89
CA ILE A 56 10.03 -3.94 17.02
C ILE A 56 10.55 -5.34 17.37
N PRO A 57 10.92 -5.69 18.60
CA PRO A 57 11.46 -7.02 18.90
C PRO A 57 10.50 -8.17 18.59
N PRO A 58 9.21 -8.15 19.04
CA PRO A 58 8.27 -9.20 18.69
C PRO A 58 7.93 -9.23 17.20
N LEU A 59 7.96 -8.09 16.51
CA LEU A 59 7.75 -8.02 15.07
C LEU A 59 8.89 -8.69 14.30
N LEU A 60 10.14 -8.38 14.62
CA LEU A 60 11.31 -9.01 14.00
C LEU A 60 11.30 -10.53 14.23
N TYR A 61 10.96 -10.97 15.43
CA TYR A 61 10.81 -12.39 15.74
C TYR A 61 9.69 -13.05 14.91
N ALA A 62 8.57 -12.34 14.70
CA ALA A 62 7.46 -12.82 13.88
C ALA A 62 7.81 -12.89 12.38
N LEU A 63 8.69 -12.02 11.90
CA LEU A 63 9.17 -12.01 10.51
C LEU A 63 10.20 -13.12 10.26
N ASP A 64 11.12 -13.37 11.21
CA ASP A 64 12.23 -14.31 11.07
C ASP A 64 11.77 -15.78 11.19
N ARG A 65 10.98 -16.12 12.22
CA ARG A 65 10.65 -17.50 12.53
C ARG A 65 9.26 -17.94 12.05
N LYS A 66 9.18 -19.19 11.56
CA LYS A 66 7.90 -19.80 11.09
C LYS A 66 6.79 -19.77 12.15
N ARG A 67 7.12 -19.93 13.43
CA ARG A 67 6.19 -19.90 14.56
C ARG A 67 6.12 -18.52 15.27
N GLY A 68 6.94 -17.55 14.84
CA GLY A 68 6.98 -16.23 15.48
C GLY A 68 5.66 -15.47 15.38
N GLY A 69 4.93 -15.63 14.26
CA GLY A 69 3.59 -15.06 14.09
C GLY A 69 2.57 -15.60 15.08
N GLU A 70 2.60 -16.91 15.37
CA GLU A 70 1.72 -17.53 16.37
C GLU A 70 2.01 -16.96 17.77
N SER A 71 3.28 -16.80 18.16
CA SER A 71 3.65 -16.24 19.45
C SER A 71 3.18 -14.80 19.66
N LEU A 72 3.14 -14.01 18.59
CA LEU A 72 2.61 -12.65 18.60
C LEU A 72 1.09 -12.62 18.85
N GLU A 73 0.36 -13.60 18.29
CA GLU A 73 -1.10 -13.72 18.50
C GLU A 73 -1.46 -14.20 19.91
N TYR A 74 -0.64 -15.03 20.54
CA TYR A 74 -0.85 -15.45 21.94
C TYR A 74 -0.72 -14.29 22.92
N ASN A 75 0.10 -13.28 22.60
CA ASN A 75 0.23 -12.09 23.43
C ASN A 75 -0.81 -11.04 23.03
N VAL A 76 -1.95 -11.05 23.73
CA VAL A 76 -3.08 -10.14 23.45
C VAL A 76 -2.67 -8.67 23.46
N SER A 77 -1.74 -8.27 24.33
CA SER A 77 -1.21 -6.90 24.39
C SER A 77 -0.42 -6.55 23.12
N ALA A 78 0.48 -7.45 22.69
CA ALA A 78 1.29 -7.25 21.49
C ALA A 78 0.43 -7.27 20.22
N ALA A 79 -0.56 -8.15 20.15
CA ALA A 79 -1.51 -8.21 19.04
C ALA A 79 -2.35 -6.92 18.92
N ARG A 80 -2.83 -6.38 20.05
CA ARG A 80 -3.56 -5.10 20.07
C ARG A 80 -2.65 -3.95 19.65
N MET A 81 -1.44 -3.86 20.21
CA MET A 81 -0.45 -2.85 19.87
C MET A 81 -0.12 -2.87 18.36
N ARG A 82 0.12 -4.05 17.78
CA ARG A 82 0.32 -4.22 16.33
C ARG A 82 -0.83 -3.64 15.51
N ASN A 83 -2.08 -3.97 15.87
CA ASN A 83 -3.23 -3.49 15.12
C ASN A 83 -3.36 -1.97 15.20
N THR A 84 -3.09 -1.37 16.38
CA THR A 84 -3.08 0.08 16.56
C THR A 84 -1.98 0.75 15.73
N VAL A 85 -0.75 0.21 15.78
CA VAL A 85 0.39 0.73 14.99
C VAL A 85 0.13 0.61 13.49
N ALA A 86 -0.45 -0.52 13.02
CA ALA A 86 -0.81 -0.69 11.61
C ALA A 86 -1.84 0.35 11.15
N LEU A 87 -2.83 0.67 11.99
CA LEU A 87 -3.82 1.70 11.69
C LEU A 87 -3.18 3.09 11.62
N ILE A 88 -2.32 3.44 12.58
CA ILE A 88 -1.61 4.72 12.59
C ILE A 88 -0.71 4.86 11.36
N TYR A 89 -0.01 3.80 10.99
CA TYR A 89 0.90 3.77 9.85
C TYR A 89 0.17 3.85 8.49
N THR A 90 -1.14 3.63 8.46
CA THR A 90 -1.92 3.81 7.23
C THR A 90 -1.88 5.25 6.73
N LEU A 91 -1.90 6.25 7.63
CA LEU A 91 -1.86 7.66 7.25
C LEU A 91 -0.53 8.04 6.57
N PRO A 92 0.66 7.87 7.21
CA PRO A 92 1.93 8.21 6.55
C PRO A 92 2.16 7.40 5.27
N PHE A 93 1.73 6.14 5.22
CA PHE A 93 1.81 5.34 4.00
C PHE A 93 1.01 5.95 2.85
N CYS A 94 -0.25 6.34 3.10
CA CYS A 94 -1.11 6.95 2.08
C CYS A 94 -0.56 8.31 1.61
N LEU A 95 0.01 9.11 2.51
CA LEU A 95 0.64 10.39 2.16
C LEU A 95 1.85 10.17 1.24
N ILE A 96 2.70 9.19 1.55
CA ILE A 96 3.84 8.85 0.70
C ILE A 96 3.37 8.27 -0.64
N ALA A 97 2.36 7.41 -0.63
CA ALA A 97 1.82 6.81 -1.84
C ALA A 97 1.22 7.88 -2.78
N ASP A 98 0.53 8.87 -2.23
CA ASP A 98 -0.02 10.01 -2.98
C ASP A 98 1.09 10.93 -3.50
N TYR A 99 2.06 11.28 -2.66
CA TYR A 99 3.26 12.04 -3.04
C TYR A 99 4.03 11.39 -4.20
N CYS A 100 4.23 10.06 -4.11
CA CYS A 100 4.90 9.28 -5.15
C CYS A 100 4.02 8.99 -6.38
N GLY A 101 2.76 9.37 -6.37
CA GLY A 101 1.83 9.05 -7.45
C GLY A 101 1.60 7.55 -7.68
N ALA A 102 1.69 6.75 -6.63
CA ALA A 102 1.65 5.29 -6.72
C ALA A 102 0.30 4.71 -7.17
N TYR A 103 -0.79 5.48 -7.00
CA TYR A 103 -2.12 5.12 -7.43
C TYR A 103 -2.80 6.33 -8.08
N ARG A 104 -2.85 6.34 -9.41
CA ARG A 104 -3.48 7.42 -10.21
C ARG A 104 -4.22 6.83 -11.41
N PRO A 105 -5.42 6.25 -11.21
CA PRO A 105 -6.27 5.80 -12.30
C PRO A 105 -6.76 7.01 -13.13
N GLY A 106 -7.25 6.77 -14.36
CA GLY A 106 -7.68 7.84 -15.25
C GLY A 106 -8.78 8.77 -14.67
N PHE A 107 -9.68 8.23 -13.84
CA PHE A 107 -10.68 9.06 -13.15
C PHE A 107 -10.11 10.00 -12.07
N TRP A 108 -8.81 9.85 -11.71
CA TRP A 108 -8.18 10.74 -10.73
C TRP A 108 -8.11 12.20 -11.18
N SER A 109 -8.18 12.43 -12.50
CA SER A 109 -8.30 13.78 -13.06
C SER A 109 -9.58 14.52 -12.62
N MET A 110 -10.63 13.80 -12.19
CA MET A 110 -11.85 14.36 -11.65
C MET A 110 -11.75 14.70 -10.15
N VAL A 111 -10.71 14.19 -9.47
CA VAL A 111 -10.50 14.44 -8.03
C VAL A 111 -9.74 15.76 -7.89
N PRO A 112 -10.30 16.78 -7.17
CA PRO A 112 -9.57 18.00 -6.91
C PRO A 112 -8.23 17.68 -6.20
N PRO A 113 -7.16 18.40 -6.56
CA PRO A 113 -5.82 18.18 -5.99
C PRO A 113 -5.79 18.17 -4.48
N GLU A 114 -6.61 18.97 -3.84
CA GLU A 114 -6.71 19.11 -2.39
C GLU A 114 -7.23 17.83 -1.70
N TRP A 115 -7.97 16.99 -2.44
CA TRP A 115 -8.57 15.74 -1.93
C TRP A 115 -7.81 14.49 -2.32
N SER A 116 -6.71 14.60 -3.07
CA SER A 116 -5.92 13.48 -3.57
C SER A 116 -5.46 12.54 -2.43
N SER A 117 -4.88 13.11 -1.37
CA SER A 117 -4.44 12.32 -0.21
C SER A 117 -5.58 11.64 0.53
N ALA A 118 -6.74 12.30 0.64
CA ALA A 118 -7.93 11.72 1.25
C ALA A 118 -8.50 10.59 0.38
N ALA A 119 -8.48 10.75 -0.95
CA ALA A 119 -8.91 9.71 -1.88
C ALA A 119 -7.98 8.49 -1.82
N THR A 120 -6.66 8.69 -1.76
CA THR A 120 -5.67 7.61 -1.56
C THR A 120 -5.91 6.85 -0.24
N LEU A 121 -6.23 7.56 0.84
CA LEU A 121 -6.64 6.94 2.10
C LEU A 121 -7.93 6.13 1.93
N GLY A 122 -8.92 6.65 1.19
CA GLY A 122 -10.15 5.94 0.86
C GLY A 122 -9.91 4.63 0.11
N VAL A 123 -9.02 4.63 -0.88
CA VAL A 123 -8.63 3.43 -1.62
C VAL A 123 -7.97 2.40 -0.70
N MET A 124 -7.08 2.84 0.19
CA MET A 124 -6.43 1.94 1.15
C MET A 124 -7.42 1.32 2.13
N LEU A 125 -8.39 2.09 2.61
CA LEU A 125 -9.48 1.59 3.45
C LEU A 125 -10.38 0.61 2.69
N ALA A 126 -10.69 0.89 1.42
CA ALA A 126 -11.43 -0.01 0.55
C ALA A 126 -10.68 -1.33 0.33
N TYR A 127 -9.36 -1.29 0.14
CA TYR A 127 -8.52 -2.49 0.07
C TYR A 127 -8.61 -3.34 1.35
N PHE A 128 -8.47 -2.72 2.52
CA PHE A 128 -8.58 -3.46 3.79
C PHE A 128 -9.99 -4.05 3.98
N LEU A 129 -11.03 -3.31 3.60
CA LEU A 129 -12.41 -3.80 3.65
C LEU A 129 -12.62 -4.98 2.70
N LEU A 130 -12.19 -4.85 1.45
CA LEU A 130 -12.28 -5.92 0.46
C LEU A 130 -11.55 -7.18 0.93
N ARG A 131 -10.33 -7.02 1.43
CA ARG A 131 -9.56 -8.13 2.02
C ARG A 131 -10.31 -8.78 3.19
N ARG A 132 -10.91 -7.98 4.09
CA ARG A 132 -11.72 -8.49 5.20
C ARG A 132 -12.94 -9.27 4.71
N LEU A 133 -13.60 -8.81 3.65
CA LEU A 133 -14.72 -9.49 3.02
C LEU A 133 -14.29 -10.82 2.38
N CYS A 134 -13.15 -10.86 1.68
CA CYS A 134 -12.58 -12.10 1.15
C CYS A 134 -12.33 -13.14 2.26
N TYR A 135 -11.75 -12.72 3.41
CA TYR A 135 -11.57 -13.60 4.56
C TYR A 135 -12.88 -14.04 5.22
N ALA A 136 -13.95 -13.26 5.13
CA ALA A 136 -15.27 -13.63 5.63
C ALA A 136 -15.98 -14.61 4.69
N ALA A 137 -15.85 -14.40 3.37
CA ALA A 137 -16.47 -15.23 2.34
C ALA A 137 -15.75 -16.57 2.15
N ILE A 138 -14.42 -16.53 2.08
CA ILE A 138 -13.56 -17.68 1.82
C ILE A 138 -13.02 -18.20 3.16
N ARG A 139 -13.84 -18.91 3.92
CA ARG A 139 -13.39 -19.52 5.18
C ARG A 139 -12.54 -20.76 4.88
N PRO A 140 -11.23 -20.76 5.19
CA PRO A 140 -10.41 -21.96 5.04
C PRO A 140 -10.85 -23.00 6.08
N GLY A 141 -11.73 -23.95 5.69
CA GLY A 141 -12.16 -25.05 6.55
C GLY A 141 -10.95 -25.85 7.09
N LYS A 142 -11.04 -26.38 8.32
CA LYS A 142 -9.98 -27.19 8.99
C LYS A 142 -8.70 -26.44 9.39
N MET A 143 -8.69 -25.11 9.47
CA MET A 143 -7.61 -24.36 10.13
C MET A 143 -7.97 -24.06 11.58
N SER A 144 -6.97 -24.09 12.49
CA SER A 144 -7.16 -23.58 13.86
C SER A 144 -7.41 -22.07 13.82
N ALA A 145 -8.19 -21.58 14.78
CA ALA A 145 -8.48 -20.14 14.88
C ALA A 145 -7.20 -19.30 14.97
N GLU A 146 -6.17 -19.82 15.63
CA GLU A 146 -4.85 -19.18 15.78
C GLU A 146 -4.09 -19.07 14.45
N SER A 147 -4.03 -20.17 13.68
CA SER A 147 -3.37 -20.16 12.38
C SER A 147 -4.09 -19.25 11.39
N LEU A 148 -5.42 -19.16 11.48
CA LEU A 148 -6.22 -18.22 10.69
C LEU A 148 -5.94 -16.77 11.10
N ALA A 149 -5.84 -16.50 12.42
CA ALA A 149 -5.48 -15.18 12.93
C ALA A 149 -4.07 -14.78 12.47
N THR A 150 -3.09 -15.68 12.57
CA THR A 150 -1.72 -15.45 12.10
C THR A 150 -1.68 -15.15 10.60
N LEU A 151 -2.41 -15.91 9.78
CA LEU A 151 -2.53 -15.66 8.35
C LEU A 151 -3.13 -14.28 8.06
N LYS A 152 -4.25 -13.97 8.69
CA LYS A 152 -4.99 -12.73 8.52
C LYS A 152 -4.15 -11.49 8.88
N HIS A 153 -3.30 -11.61 9.89
CA HIS A 153 -2.51 -10.50 10.40
C HIS A 153 -1.06 -10.48 9.89
N SER A 154 -0.64 -11.50 9.13
CA SER A 154 0.72 -11.53 8.56
C SER A 154 1.01 -10.30 7.70
N LEU A 155 0.05 -9.85 6.89
CA LEU A 155 0.19 -8.65 6.08
C LEU A 155 0.46 -7.40 6.94
N TYR A 156 -0.18 -7.26 8.10
CA TYR A 156 0.04 -6.11 8.99
C TYR A 156 1.46 -6.05 9.52
N ASN A 157 2.09 -7.20 9.76
CA ASN A 157 3.47 -7.27 10.21
C ASN A 157 4.42 -6.73 9.13
N TYR A 158 4.25 -7.18 7.87
CA TYR A 158 5.05 -6.69 6.74
C TYR A 158 4.72 -5.25 6.39
N PHE A 159 3.46 -4.82 6.53
CA PHE A 159 3.06 -3.44 6.34
C PHE A 159 3.73 -2.50 7.35
N ILE A 160 3.77 -2.86 8.64
CA ILE A 160 4.46 -2.08 9.67
C ILE A 160 5.96 -2.01 9.36
N ALA A 161 6.59 -3.12 8.99
CA ALA A 161 8.00 -3.14 8.59
C ALA A 161 8.26 -2.26 7.37
N LEU A 162 7.40 -2.35 6.34
CA LEU A 162 7.47 -1.50 5.16
C LEU A 162 7.43 -0.01 5.52
N VAL A 163 6.42 0.41 6.29
CA VAL A 163 6.24 1.83 6.62
C VAL A 163 7.39 2.33 7.50
N SER A 164 7.88 1.50 8.44
CA SER A 164 9.03 1.82 9.28
C SER A 164 10.31 2.07 8.48
N VAL A 165 10.45 1.44 7.29
CA VAL A 165 11.58 1.67 6.38
C VAL A 165 11.26 2.78 5.39
N ALA A 166 10.06 2.80 4.82
CA ALA A 166 9.66 3.74 3.77
C ALA A 166 9.63 5.19 4.28
N VAL A 167 9.09 5.43 5.48
CA VAL A 167 8.99 6.80 6.03
C VAL A 167 10.36 7.48 6.14
N PRO A 168 11.38 6.91 6.81
CA PRO A 168 12.70 7.54 6.85
C PRO A 168 13.38 7.57 5.48
N THR A 169 13.25 6.53 4.67
CA THR A 169 13.89 6.48 3.34
C THR A 169 13.36 7.58 2.44
N ILE A 170 12.03 7.68 2.29
CA ILE A 170 11.40 8.69 1.43
C ILE A 170 11.56 10.11 2.02
N GLY A 171 11.59 10.24 3.35
CA GLY A 171 11.83 11.53 4.01
C GLY A 171 13.25 12.05 3.84
N ILE A 172 14.24 11.17 3.71
CA ILE A 172 15.66 11.52 3.61
C ILE A 172 16.09 11.73 2.15
N LEU A 173 15.61 10.94 1.19
CA LEU A 173 16.01 11.00 -0.21
C LEU A 173 15.94 12.41 -0.85
N PRO A 174 14.89 13.22 -0.61
CA PRO A 174 14.83 14.58 -1.15
C PRO A 174 15.95 15.50 -0.64
N LEU A 175 16.48 15.26 0.57
CA LEU A 175 17.59 16.03 1.14
C LEU A 175 18.90 15.85 0.35
N PHE A 176 19.04 14.74 -0.37
CA PHE A 176 20.16 14.45 -1.26
C PHE A 176 19.90 14.85 -2.71
N SER A 177 18.85 15.65 -2.98
CA SER A 177 18.46 16.08 -4.33
C SER A 177 18.25 14.91 -5.31
N VAL A 178 17.76 13.78 -4.80
CA VAL A 178 17.45 12.61 -5.62
C VAL A 178 16.23 12.93 -6.48
N ARG A 179 16.27 12.50 -7.75
CA ARG A 179 15.17 12.71 -8.71
C ARG A 179 13.89 12.01 -8.22
N GLU A 180 12.75 12.63 -8.47
CA GLU A 180 11.43 12.21 -8.01
C GLU A 180 11.01 10.85 -8.59
N ASP A 181 11.37 10.57 -9.84
CA ASP A 181 11.14 9.27 -10.47
C ASP A 181 11.86 8.11 -9.75
N ILE A 182 13.07 8.39 -9.23
CA ILE A 182 13.81 7.41 -8.43
C ILE A 182 13.11 7.18 -7.09
N ILE A 183 12.63 8.24 -6.43
CA ILE A 183 11.91 8.14 -5.15
C ILE A 183 10.65 7.29 -5.31
N SER A 184 9.85 7.56 -6.36
CA SER A 184 8.65 6.76 -6.68
C SER A 184 8.99 5.30 -6.98
N THR A 185 10.06 5.06 -7.75
CA THR A 185 10.53 3.71 -8.07
C THR A 185 10.96 2.95 -6.81
N VAL A 186 11.70 3.61 -5.91
CA VAL A 186 12.13 3.02 -4.63
C VAL A 186 10.91 2.67 -3.77
N PHE A 187 9.93 3.58 -3.67
CA PHE A 187 8.70 3.32 -2.92
C PHE A 187 7.92 2.12 -3.46
N LEU A 188 7.73 2.06 -4.78
CA LEU A 188 7.04 0.94 -5.44
C LEU A 188 7.81 -0.38 -5.27
N ALA A 189 9.14 -0.35 -5.37
CA ALA A 189 9.98 -1.52 -5.14
C ALA A 189 9.88 -2.03 -3.70
N LEU A 190 9.95 -1.13 -2.71
CA LEU A 190 9.77 -1.49 -1.29
C LEU A 190 8.38 -2.09 -1.03
N THR A 191 7.34 -1.48 -1.59
CA THR A 191 5.96 -1.96 -1.45
C THR A 191 5.77 -3.33 -2.10
N GLY A 192 6.30 -3.52 -3.32
CA GLY A 192 6.27 -4.80 -4.03
C GLY A 192 7.02 -5.91 -3.27
N LEU A 193 8.21 -5.60 -2.73
CA LEU A 193 8.98 -6.55 -1.92
C LEU A 193 8.23 -6.93 -0.63
N ALA A 194 7.68 -5.96 0.09
CA ALA A 194 6.93 -6.24 1.31
C ALA A 194 5.70 -7.10 1.03
N PHE A 195 4.98 -6.83 -0.07
CA PHE A 195 3.86 -7.64 -0.51
C PHE A 195 4.29 -9.06 -0.91
N ALA A 196 5.39 -9.21 -1.63
CA ALA A 196 5.94 -10.51 -2.01
C ALA A 196 6.32 -11.35 -0.77
N PHE A 197 7.02 -10.76 0.20
CA PHE A 197 7.35 -11.44 1.46
C PHE A 197 6.10 -11.83 2.26
N ALA A 198 5.10 -10.94 2.35
CA ALA A 198 3.82 -11.25 3.00
C ALA A 198 3.11 -12.42 2.33
N THR A 199 3.10 -12.46 0.99
CA THR A 199 2.50 -13.53 0.19
C THR A 199 3.23 -14.86 0.36
N VAL A 200 4.57 -14.84 0.32
CA VAL A 200 5.40 -16.05 0.60
C VAL A 200 5.13 -16.56 2.01
N ARG A 201 4.98 -15.66 2.98
CA ARG A 201 4.66 -16.03 4.36
C ARG A 201 3.26 -16.66 4.46
N ALA A 202 2.28 -16.07 3.83
CA ALA A 202 0.93 -16.63 3.76
C ALA A 202 0.93 -18.03 3.13
N TRP A 203 1.69 -18.22 2.03
CA TRP A 203 1.93 -19.53 1.43
C TRP A 203 2.52 -20.56 2.41
N GLN A 204 3.56 -20.19 3.16
CA GLN A 204 4.20 -21.08 4.13
C GLN A 204 3.23 -21.53 5.23
N ILE A 205 2.39 -20.60 5.74
CA ILE A 205 1.37 -20.89 6.76
C ILE A 205 0.32 -21.85 6.19
N LEU A 206 -0.19 -21.58 5.00
CA LEU A 206 -1.20 -22.41 4.34
C LEU A 206 -0.66 -23.82 4.00
N LYS A 207 0.55 -23.90 3.42
CA LYS A 207 1.18 -25.17 3.02
C LYS A 207 1.46 -26.08 4.20
N SER A 208 1.77 -25.55 5.39
CA SER A 208 2.04 -26.36 6.58
C SER A 208 0.84 -27.18 7.05
N ARG A 209 -0.37 -26.85 6.59
CA ARG A 209 -1.65 -27.40 7.05
C ARG A 209 -2.47 -28.07 5.95
N ARG A 210 -2.06 -27.99 4.66
CA ARG A 210 -2.86 -28.43 3.51
C ARG A 210 -2.03 -28.96 2.34
N SER A 211 -2.73 -29.66 1.43
CA SER A 211 -2.21 -30.03 0.12
C SER A 211 -1.98 -28.77 -0.75
N PRO A 212 -1.12 -28.83 -1.77
CA PRO A 212 -0.70 -27.65 -2.55
C PRO A 212 -1.84 -26.97 -3.33
N LEU A 213 -2.77 -27.72 -3.89
CA LEU A 213 -3.86 -27.20 -4.73
C LEU A 213 -4.81 -26.24 -3.97
N PRO A 214 -5.41 -26.62 -2.83
CA PRO A 214 -6.20 -25.70 -2.02
C PRO A 214 -5.39 -24.51 -1.51
N THR A 215 -4.09 -24.69 -1.23
CA THR A 215 -3.20 -23.63 -0.78
C THR A 215 -3.10 -22.52 -1.82
N ILE A 216 -2.90 -22.86 -3.11
CA ILE A 216 -2.86 -21.89 -4.21
C ILE A 216 -4.19 -21.14 -4.32
N LEU A 217 -5.31 -21.87 -4.31
CA LEU A 217 -6.64 -21.28 -4.45
C LEU A 217 -6.94 -20.26 -3.33
N TYR A 218 -6.64 -20.62 -2.08
CA TYR A 218 -6.81 -19.71 -0.94
C TYR A 218 -5.88 -18.50 -1.01
N LEU A 219 -4.61 -18.69 -1.41
CA LEU A 219 -3.67 -17.59 -1.56
C LEU A 219 -4.16 -16.60 -2.63
N CYS A 220 -4.59 -17.12 -3.78
CA CYS A 220 -5.15 -16.31 -4.86
C CYS A 220 -6.38 -15.52 -4.40
N GLY A 221 -7.33 -16.18 -3.71
CA GLY A 221 -8.57 -15.53 -3.26
C GLY A 221 -8.40 -14.57 -2.08
N LEU A 222 -7.48 -14.84 -1.16
CA LEU A 222 -7.34 -14.07 0.07
C LEU A 222 -6.32 -12.93 -0.01
N GLU A 223 -5.23 -13.12 -0.74
CA GLU A 223 -4.13 -12.15 -0.79
C GLU A 223 -3.99 -11.50 -2.17
N ILE A 224 -4.02 -12.30 -3.24
CA ILE A 224 -3.77 -11.79 -4.59
C ILE A 224 -4.99 -11.05 -5.14
N LEU A 225 -6.20 -11.57 -4.96
CA LEU A 225 -7.42 -10.96 -5.51
C LEU A 225 -7.65 -9.52 -5.04
N PRO A 226 -7.57 -9.18 -3.72
CA PRO A 226 -7.74 -7.80 -3.27
C PRO A 226 -6.66 -6.86 -3.83
N ALA A 227 -5.41 -7.32 -3.89
CA ALA A 227 -4.31 -6.54 -4.44
C ALA A 227 -4.45 -6.35 -5.95
N ALA A 228 -4.81 -7.42 -6.67
CA ALA A 228 -5.07 -7.36 -8.11
C ALA A 228 -6.24 -6.43 -8.46
N ALA A 229 -7.28 -6.38 -7.63
CA ALA A 229 -8.40 -5.46 -7.82
C ALA A 229 -7.94 -3.99 -7.74
N VAL A 230 -7.06 -3.63 -6.79
CA VAL A 230 -6.50 -2.27 -6.69
C VAL A 230 -5.59 -1.96 -7.88
N VAL A 231 -4.71 -2.89 -8.26
CA VAL A 231 -3.83 -2.71 -9.43
C VAL A 231 -4.65 -2.60 -10.72
N ALA A 232 -5.64 -3.47 -10.90
CA ALA A 232 -6.52 -3.42 -12.08
C ALA A 232 -7.31 -2.11 -12.14
N SER A 233 -7.81 -1.60 -11.00
CA SER A 233 -8.48 -0.29 -10.98
C SER A 233 -7.55 0.86 -11.33
N ALA A 234 -6.26 0.77 -11.00
CA ALA A 234 -5.27 1.78 -11.38
C ALA A 234 -4.91 1.77 -12.87
N VAL A 235 -5.05 0.62 -13.55
CA VAL A 235 -4.66 0.46 -14.96
C VAL A 235 -5.86 0.59 -15.92
N LEU A 236 -7.05 0.11 -15.50
CA LEU A 236 -8.22 0.00 -16.37
C LEU A 236 -9.20 1.19 -16.22
N LEU A 237 -9.18 1.90 -15.11
CA LEU A 237 -10.05 3.05 -14.82
C LEU A 237 -9.27 4.36 -14.83
#